data_bce79d2ff24357648b360781e8a55909
#
_entry.id   bce79d2ff24357648b360781e8a55909
#
_cell.length_a   1.000
_cell.length_b   1.000
_cell.length_c   1.000
_cell.angle_alpha   90.00
_cell.angle_beta   90.00
_cell.angle_gamma   90.00
#
_symmetry.space_group_name_H-M   'P 1'
#
loop_
_entity.id
_entity.type
_entity.pdbx_description
1 polymer ?
#
loop_
_entity_poly.entity_id
_entity_poly.type
_entity_poly.pdbx_seq_one_letter_code
_entity_poly.pdbx_strand_id
1 'polypeptide(L)' 'MTRTTSLAKLRAPLGGQEIELQQIDFDGGGMSLLRTRIREKSRFTVFDIDPQTAEAWGQALLRWADGQPKG' A
#
# COMPACT_ATOMS: atom_id res chain seq x y z
N MET A 1 -16.08 15.68 1.21
CA MET A 1 -16.17 14.26 0.83
C MET A 1 -14.83 13.78 0.30
N THR A 2 -14.41 12.59 0.63
CA THR A 2 -13.18 12.01 0.11
C THR A 2 -13.51 11.05 -1.03
N ARG A 3 -12.55 10.85 -1.93
CA ARG A 3 -12.68 9.86 -3.00
C ARG A 3 -11.55 8.84 -2.83
N THR A 4 -11.92 7.58 -2.94
CA THR A 4 -10.98 6.46 -2.80
C THR A 4 -10.88 5.74 -4.13
N THR A 5 -9.65 5.57 -4.62
CA THR A 5 -9.38 4.86 -5.87
C THR A 5 -8.47 3.69 -5.58
N SER A 6 -8.89 2.49 -5.98
CA SER A 6 -8.04 1.31 -5.80
C SER A 6 -6.93 1.32 -6.84
N LEU A 7 -5.70 1.16 -6.41
CA LEU A 7 -4.54 1.19 -7.28
C LEU A 7 -3.96 -0.20 -7.54
N ALA A 8 -3.95 -1.05 -6.53
CA ALA A 8 -3.35 -2.37 -6.65
C ALA A 8 -3.87 -3.29 -5.57
N LYS A 9 -3.94 -4.58 -5.89
CA LYS A 9 -4.27 -5.63 -4.93
C LYS A 9 -3.26 -6.75 -5.14
N LEU A 10 -2.65 -7.17 -4.04
CA LEU A 10 -1.65 -8.22 -4.04
C LEU A 10 -2.02 -9.26 -3.01
N ARG A 11 -1.62 -10.49 -3.27
CA ARG A 11 -1.77 -11.56 -2.29
C ARG A 11 -0.41 -12.19 -2.04
N ALA A 12 -0.04 -12.26 -0.75
CA ALA A 12 1.20 -12.91 -0.35
C ALA A 12 0.92 -14.39 -0.16
N PRO A 13 1.47 -15.27 -1.04
CA PRO A 13 1.08 -16.69 -1.00
C PRO A 13 1.55 -17.41 0.26
N LEU A 14 2.67 -17.02 0.84
CA LEU A 14 3.18 -17.70 2.02
C LEU A 14 2.36 -17.41 3.26
N GLY A 15 2.04 -16.15 3.51
CA GLY A 15 1.29 -15.76 4.69
C GLY A 15 -0.20 -15.64 4.46
N GLY A 16 -0.64 -15.64 3.21
CA GLY A 16 -2.04 -15.48 2.87
C GLY A 16 -2.58 -14.07 3.08
N GLN A 17 -1.70 -13.09 3.29
CA GLN A 17 -2.14 -11.71 3.44
C GLN A 17 -2.61 -11.15 2.12
N GLU A 18 -3.65 -10.33 2.18
CA GLU A 18 -4.07 -9.52 1.05
C GLU A 18 -3.67 -8.07 1.31
N ILE A 19 -3.00 -7.47 0.34
CA ILE A 19 -2.52 -6.09 0.45
C ILE A 19 -3.21 -5.28 -0.64
N GLU A 20 -3.87 -4.21 -0.25
CA GLU A 20 -4.49 -3.30 -1.20
C GLU A 20 -3.92 -1.90 -1.01
N LEU A 21 -3.59 -1.24 -2.12
CA LEU A 21 -3.16 0.15 -2.14
C LEU A 21 -4.26 0.99 -2.74
N GLN A 22 -4.62 2.07 -2.07
CA GLN A 22 -5.68 2.98 -2.51
C GLN A 22 -5.18 4.41 -2.44
N GLN A 23 -5.63 5.22 -3.40
CA GLN A 23 -5.39 6.66 -3.33
C GLN A 23 -6.58 7.33 -2.68
N ILE A 24 -6.31 8.20 -1.71
CA ILE A 24 -7.34 8.96 -1.03
C ILE A 24 -7.20 10.42 -1.44
N ASP A 25 -8.23 10.95 -2.07
CA ASP A 25 -8.30 12.34 -2.47
C ASP A 25 -9.30 13.07 -1.58
N PHE A 26 -8.97 14.29 -1.19
CA PHE A 26 -9.82 15.10 -0.32
C PHE A 26 -10.46 16.23 -1.10
N ASP A 27 -11.71 16.54 -0.77
CA ASP A 27 -12.41 17.69 -1.34
C ASP A 27 -11.66 18.97 -0.95
N GLY A 28 -11.63 19.91 -1.87
CA GLY A 28 -10.95 21.18 -1.64
C GLY A 28 -9.48 21.14 -1.97
N GLY A 29 -9.00 20.02 -2.45
CA GLY A 29 -7.61 19.88 -2.85
C GLY A 29 -6.72 19.42 -1.71
N GLY A 30 -5.44 19.67 -1.87
CA GLY A 30 -4.46 19.22 -0.92
C GLY A 30 -3.79 17.93 -1.40
N MET A 31 -2.92 17.43 -0.56
CA MET A 31 -2.12 16.26 -0.88
C MET A 31 -2.98 15.00 -0.84
N SER A 32 -2.85 14.18 -1.89
CA SER A 32 -3.43 12.84 -1.85
C SER A 32 -2.60 11.95 -0.94
N LEU A 33 -3.25 11.03 -0.26
CA LEU A 33 -2.57 10.06 0.59
C LEU A 33 -2.69 8.66 0.00
N LEU A 34 -1.72 7.83 0.32
CA LEU A 34 -1.77 6.42 -0.02
C LEU A 34 -2.27 5.64 1.18
N ARG A 35 -3.38 4.93 0.99
CA ARG A 35 -3.91 4.04 2.02
C ARG A 35 -3.45 2.63 1.74
N THR A 36 -2.81 2.01 2.74
CA THR A 36 -2.43 0.61 2.68
C THR A 36 -3.38 -0.17 3.57
N ARG A 37 -4.04 -1.17 2.98
CA ARG A 37 -4.93 -2.07 3.71
C ARG A 37 -4.36 -3.47 3.64
N ILE A 38 -4.13 -4.07 4.79
CA ILE A 38 -3.61 -5.43 4.87
C ILE A 38 -4.62 -6.28 5.63
N ARG A 39 -5.04 -7.36 5.01
CA ARG A 39 -5.94 -8.31 5.65
C ARG A 39 -5.20 -9.62 5.93
N GLU A 40 -5.20 -10.02 7.19
CA GLU A 40 -4.69 -11.31 7.61
C GLU A 40 -5.82 -12.04 8.32
N LYS A 41 -6.39 -13.08 7.68
CA LYS A 41 -7.56 -13.79 8.20
C LYS A 41 -8.68 -12.80 8.47
N SER A 42 -9.09 -12.60 9.72
CA SER A 42 -10.14 -11.64 10.09
C SER A 42 -9.58 -10.32 10.58
N ARG A 43 -8.27 -10.13 10.55
CA ARG A 43 -7.63 -8.90 11.03
C ARG A 43 -7.34 -7.96 9.88
N PHE A 44 -7.56 -6.68 10.12
CA PHE A 44 -7.24 -5.63 9.16
C PHE A 44 -6.26 -4.65 9.77
N THR A 45 -5.27 -4.28 8.97
CA THR A 45 -4.37 -3.17 9.29
C THR A 45 -4.55 -2.12 8.20
N VAL A 46 -4.85 -0.89 8.59
CA VAL A 46 -5.07 0.20 7.65
C VAL A 46 -4.28 1.41 8.12
N PHE A 47 -3.49 2.00 7.23
CA PHE A 47 -2.78 3.23 7.54
C PHE A 47 -2.60 4.06 6.27
N ASP A 48 -2.47 5.36 6.45
CA ASP A 48 -2.31 6.32 5.36
C ASP A 48 -0.94 6.95 5.46
N ILE A 49 -0.27 7.07 4.31
CA ILE A 49 1.06 7.69 4.25
C ILE A 49 1.09 8.73 3.12
N ASP A 50 2.01 9.67 3.27
CA ASP A 50 2.24 10.72 2.29
C ASP A 50 3.09 10.19 1.13
N PRO A 51 3.14 10.92 -0.01
CA PRO A 51 3.90 10.45 -1.17
C PRO A 51 5.39 10.23 -0.91
N GLN A 52 5.99 11.07 -0.08
CA GLN A 52 7.42 10.96 0.19
C GLN A 52 7.74 9.70 0.98
N THR A 53 6.91 9.39 1.97
CA THR A 53 7.05 8.16 2.74
C THR A 53 6.79 6.93 1.87
N ALA A 54 5.78 7.02 0.98
CA ALA A 54 5.48 5.93 0.06
C ALA A 54 6.65 5.65 -0.86
N GLU A 55 7.32 6.70 -1.36
CA GLU A 55 8.48 6.54 -2.22
C GLU A 55 9.62 5.84 -1.48
N ALA A 56 9.93 6.30 -0.27
CA ALA A 56 11.02 5.71 0.51
C ALA A 56 10.74 4.23 0.84
N TRP A 57 9.49 3.94 1.21
CA TRP A 57 9.09 2.57 1.51
C TRP A 57 9.17 1.69 0.27
N GLY A 58 8.65 2.19 -0.85
CA GLY A 58 8.67 1.45 -2.11
C GLY A 58 10.08 1.13 -2.57
N GLN A 59 11.00 2.10 -2.45
CA GLN A 59 12.39 1.89 -2.82
C GLN A 59 13.07 0.86 -1.92
N ALA A 60 12.76 0.88 -0.62
CA ALA A 60 13.31 -0.10 0.30
C ALA A 60 12.84 -1.51 -0.04
N LEU A 61 11.54 -1.65 -0.35
CA LEU A 61 10.98 -2.93 -0.78
C LEU A 61 11.67 -3.45 -2.05
N LEU A 62 11.84 -2.57 -3.02
CA LEU A 62 12.47 -2.94 -4.28
C LEU A 62 13.93 -3.35 -4.08
N ARG A 63 14.68 -2.60 -3.28
CA ARG A 63 16.09 -2.93 -3.02
C ARG A 63 16.23 -4.30 -2.39
N TRP A 64 15.38 -4.60 -1.41
CA TRP A 64 15.44 -5.91 -0.78
C TRP A 64 15.11 -7.03 -1.77
N ALA A 65 14.02 -6.85 -2.52
CA ALA A 65 13.56 -7.87 -3.47
C ALA A 65 14.58 -8.13 -4.56
N ASP A 66 15.25 -7.07 -5.05
CA ASP A 66 16.25 -7.19 -6.10
C ASP A 66 17.47 -7.99 -5.68
N GLY A 67 17.76 -8.03 -4.38
CA GLY A 67 18.86 -8.81 -3.85
C GLY A 67 18.53 -10.27 -3.60
N GLN A 68 17.28 -10.68 -3.84
CA GLN A 68 16.84 -12.05 -3.53
C GLN A 68 16.65 -12.87 -4.81
N PRO A 69 16.88 -14.18 -4.75
CA PRO A 69 16.54 -15.06 -5.87
C PRO A 69 15.01 -15.11 -6.02
N LYS A 70 14.54 -14.93 -7.23
CA LYS A 70 13.10 -14.95 -7.55
C LYS A 70 12.83 -16.15 -8.42
N GLY A 71 12.09 -17.05 -7.88
CA GLY A 71 11.85 -18.20 -8.70
C GLY A 71 10.80 -19.11 -8.21
#